data_5659b4fc399c620c4f7dc4208bde612a
#
_entry.id   5659b4fc399c620c4f7dc4208bde612a
#
_cell.length_a   1.000
_cell.length_b   1.000
_cell.length_c   1.000
_cell.angle_alpha   90.00
_cell.angle_beta   90.00
_cell.angle_gamma   90.00
#
_symmetry.space_group_name_H-M   'P 1'
#
loop_
_entity.id
_entity.type
_entity.pdbx_description
1 polymer ?
#
loop_
_entity_poly.entity_id
_entity_poly.type
_entity_poly.pdbx_seq_one_letter_code
_entity_poly.pdbx_strand_id
1 'polypeptide(L)'
;MRKQSGPLTLIAEVVRENSALYPRPVPLNVFKDSPFELTDEEIQSCLSNMALKGSYEDIKETKSSLGTVFLYSTLYLEADYAAMLAEWIDVGQALNP
;
A
#
# COMPACT_ATOMS: atom_id res chain seq x y z
N MET A 1 -15.62 -12.34 19.33
CA MET A 1 -15.20 -12.31 18.73
C MET A 1 -14.82 -11.49 18.09
N ARG A 2 -14.33 -11.40 17.82
CA ARG A 2 -13.91 -10.64 17.25
C ARG A 2 -14.28 -10.47 16.06
N LYS A 3 -14.45 -9.67 15.68
CA LYS A 3 -14.79 -9.54 14.53
C LYS A 3 -13.82 -9.60 13.70
N GLN A 4 -13.88 -10.09 12.78
CA GLN A 4 -12.86 -10.10 12.05
C GLN A 4 -12.73 -8.99 11.21
N SER A 5 -11.52 -8.52 11.01
CA SER A 5 -11.26 -7.46 10.08
C SER A 5 -11.30 -8.02 8.69
N GLY A 6 -11.94 -7.37 7.77
CA GLY A 6 -11.93 -7.77 6.39
C GLY A 6 -10.60 -7.40 5.74
N PRO A 7 -10.42 -7.81 4.46
CA PRO A 7 -9.18 -7.48 3.75
C PRO A 7 -8.93 -5.98 3.66
N LEU A 8 -9.99 -5.19 3.54
CA LEU A 8 -9.86 -3.75 3.45
C LEU A 8 -9.18 -3.16 4.68
N THR A 9 -9.64 -3.56 5.87
CA THR A 9 -9.05 -3.08 7.11
C THR A 9 -7.61 -3.54 7.24
N LEU A 10 -7.34 -4.77 6.85
CA LEU A 10 -6.01 -5.34 6.93
C LEU A 10 -5.03 -4.58 6.04
N ILE A 11 -5.43 -4.27 4.81
CA ILE A 11 -4.60 -3.50 3.91
C ILE A 11 -4.28 -2.13 4.51
N ALA A 12 -5.31 -1.46 5.03
CA ALA A 12 -5.12 -0.14 5.60
C ALA A 12 -4.16 -0.16 6.78
N GLU A 13 -4.29 -1.17 7.65
CA GLU A 13 -3.42 -1.29 8.81
C GLU A 13 -1.98 -1.50 8.41
N VAL A 14 -1.74 -2.38 7.44
CA VAL A 14 -0.39 -2.66 6.98
C VAL A 14 0.23 -1.42 6.34
N VAL A 15 -0.54 -0.71 5.52
CA VAL A 15 -0.04 0.49 4.86
C VAL A 15 0.31 1.56 5.88
N ARG A 16 -0.57 1.78 6.85
CA ARG A 16 -0.34 2.80 7.88
C ARG A 16 0.87 2.44 8.74
N GLU A 17 0.97 1.17 9.10
CA GLU A 17 2.08 0.74 9.93
C GLU A 17 3.42 0.90 9.21
N ASN A 18 3.48 0.50 7.94
CA ASN A 18 4.72 0.63 7.18
C ASN A 18 5.07 2.09 6.95
N SER A 19 4.07 2.93 6.68
CA SER A 19 4.32 4.35 6.51
C SER A 19 4.86 5.00 7.77
N ALA A 20 4.36 4.57 8.93
CA ALA A 20 4.74 5.16 10.21
C ALA A 20 6.08 4.64 10.72
N LEU A 21 6.30 3.33 10.65
CA LEU A 21 7.44 2.71 11.30
C LEU A 21 8.69 2.65 10.42
N TYR A 22 8.49 2.36 9.13
CA TYR A 22 9.62 2.17 8.23
C TYR A 22 9.79 3.33 7.27
N PRO A 23 9.05 4.39 7.42
CA PRO A 23 8.56 5.40 6.47
C PRO A 23 8.76 4.96 5.02
N ARG A 24 7.92 4.01 4.59
CA ARG A 24 8.00 3.55 3.20
C ARG A 24 6.62 3.13 2.69
N PRO A 25 6.38 3.27 1.38
CA PRO A 25 5.15 2.76 0.78
C PRO A 25 5.18 1.24 0.65
N VAL A 26 4.01 0.64 0.47
CA VAL A 26 3.86 -0.82 0.39
C VAL A 26 3.43 -1.19 -1.02
N PRO A 27 4.20 -2.05 -1.72
CA PRO A 27 3.78 -2.49 -3.05
C PRO A 27 2.56 -3.40 -2.96
N LEU A 28 1.66 -3.28 -3.93
CA LEU A 28 0.44 -4.09 -3.91
C LEU A 28 0.73 -5.59 -3.90
N ASN A 29 1.86 -5.99 -4.46
CA ASN A 29 2.21 -7.41 -4.53
C ASN A 29 2.29 -8.06 -3.16
N VAL A 30 2.59 -7.28 -2.12
CA VAL A 30 2.68 -7.81 -0.77
C VAL A 30 1.39 -8.49 -0.37
N PHE A 31 0.25 -7.95 -0.84
CA PHE A 31 -1.05 -8.48 -0.43
C PHE A 31 -1.45 -9.74 -1.21
N LYS A 32 -0.69 -10.09 -2.23
CA LYS A 32 -0.91 -11.34 -2.95
C LYS A 32 -0.19 -12.50 -2.30
N ASP A 33 0.83 -12.20 -1.50
CA ASP A 33 1.64 -13.21 -0.84
C ASP A 33 1.08 -13.54 0.53
N SER A 34 1.57 -14.64 1.09
CA SER A 34 1.21 -15.00 2.46
C SER A 34 1.62 -13.89 3.42
N PRO A 35 0.87 -13.67 4.47
CA PRO A 35 -0.34 -14.39 4.89
C PRO A 35 -1.63 -13.85 4.27
N PHE A 36 -1.54 -12.85 3.41
CA PHE A 36 -2.75 -12.17 2.91
C PHE A 36 -3.42 -12.96 1.79
N GLU A 37 -2.65 -13.37 0.80
CA GLU A 37 -3.10 -14.21 -0.32
C GLU A 37 -4.35 -13.68 -1.02
N LEU A 38 -4.38 -12.38 -1.24
CA LEU A 38 -5.51 -11.75 -1.91
C LEU A 38 -5.32 -11.80 -3.42
N THR A 39 -6.43 -11.96 -4.14
CA THR A 39 -6.38 -11.90 -5.61
C THR A 39 -6.37 -10.45 -6.05
N ASP A 40 -6.03 -10.24 -7.34
CA ASP A 40 -6.09 -8.90 -7.91
C ASP A 40 -7.47 -8.30 -7.77
N GLU A 41 -8.50 -9.10 -7.99
CA GLU A 41 -9.87 -8.61 -7.89
C GLU A 41 -10.22 -8.18 -6.48
N GLU A 42 -9.76 -8.95 -5.50
CA GLU A 42 -10.01 -8.61 -4.11
C GLU A 42 -9.30 -7.31 -3.73
N ILE A 43 -8.07 -7.14 -4.18
CA ILE A 43 -7.31 -5.93 -3.90
C ILE A 43 -7.99 -4.73 -4.53
N GLN A 44 -8.40 -4.83 -5.79
CA GLN A 44 -9.05 -3.72 -6.47
C GLN A 44 -10.38 -3.38 -5.82
N SER A 45 -11.13 -4.39 -5.39
CA SER A 45 -12.38 -4.17 -4.69
C SER A 45 -12.15 -3.41 -3.38
N CYS A 46 -11.10 -3.78 -2.64
CA CYS A 46 -10.76 -3.10 -1.40
C CYS A 46 -10.39 -1.64 -1.64
N LEU A 47 -9.60 -1.39 -2.68
CA LEU A 47 -9.19 -0.02 -2.98
C LEU A 47 -10.38 0.84 -3.38
N SER A 48 -11.31 0.27 -4.16
CA SER A 48 -12.52 0.99 -4.54
C SER A 48 -13.36 1.33 -3.31
N ASN A 49 -13.49 0.37 -2.40
CA ASN A 49 -14.28 0.59 -1.20
C ASN A 49 -13.61 1.62 -0.28
N MET A 50 -12.28 1.63 -0.21
CA MET A 50 -11.58 2.64 0.56
C MET A 50 -11.84 4.04 0.03
N ALA A 51 -11.91 4.17 -1.29
CA ALA A 51 -12.16 5.48 -1.90
C ALA A 51 -13.52 6.02 -1.54
N LEU A 52 -14.46 5.14 -1.22
CA LEU A 52 -15.82 5.54 -0.87
C LEU A 52 -15.99 5.83 0.61
N LYS A 53 -15.03 5.44 1.43
CA LYS A 53 -15.14 5.62 2.89
C LYS A 53 -14.21 6.71 3.36
N GLY A 54 -14.75 7.65 4.12
CA GLY A 54 -13.96 8.77 4.61
C GLY A 54 -12.85 8.37 5.56
N SER A 55 -13.00 7.25 6.26
CA SER A 55 -11.99 6.84 7.24
C SER A 55 -10.70 6.34 6.60
N TYR A 56 -10.67 6.18 5.29
CA TYR A 56 -9.46 5.70 4.60
C TYR A 56 -8.93 6.74 3.61
N GLU A 57 -9.26 8.00 3.80
CA GLU A 57 -8.83 9.05 2.88
C GLU A 57 -7.32 9.23 2.85
N ASP A 58 -6.65 8.79 3.90
CA ASP A 58 -5.19 8.90 3.97
C ASP A 58 -4.47 7.86 3.12
N ILE A 59 -5.16 6.82 2.69
CA ILE A 59 -4.54 5.76 1.89
C ILE A 59 -4.54 6.17 0.44
N LYS A 60 -3.34 6.35 -0.13
CA LYS A 60 -3.17 6.83 -1.50
C LYS A 60 -2.25 5.91 -2.27
N GLU A 61 -2.29 6.04 -3.58
CA GLU A 61 -1.45 5.24 -4.47
C GLU A 61 -0.34 6.09 -5.04
N THR A 62 0.80 5.47 -5.26
CA THR A 62 1.86 6.05 -6.05
C THR A 62 2.42 4.94 -6.93
N LYS A 63 3.11 5.30 -8.00
CA LYS A 63 3.57 4.34 -8.98
C LYS A 63 5.01 4.63 -9.34
N SER A 64 5.82 3.58 -9.45
CA SER A 64 7.20 3.74 -9.91
C SER A 64 7.20 3.89 -11.42
N SER A 65 8.36 4.24 -11.97
CA SER A 65 8.53 4.34 -13.41
C SER A 65 8.39 2.99 -14.11
N LEU A 66 8.52 1.91 -13.36
CA LEU A 66 8.32 0.56 -13.90
C LEU A 66 6.86 0.14 -13.88
N GLY A 67 5.98 0.98 -13.34
CA GLY A 67 4.56 0.69 -13.32
C GLY A 67 4.07 -0.03 -12.09
N THR A 68 4.94 -0.26 -11.12
CA THR A 68 4.56 -0.92 -9.88
C THR A 68 3.76 0.04 -9.01
N VAL A 69 2.60 -0.42 -8.55
CA VAL A 69 1.73 0.40 -7.71
C VAL A 69 2.05 0.16 -6.25
N PHE A 70 2.18 1.24 -5.50
CA PHE A 70 2.44 1.22 -4.07
C PHE A 70 1.34 1.97 -3.35
N LEU A 71 1.09 1.59 -2.11
CA LEU A 71 0.14 2.30 -1.24
C LEU A 71 0.90 2.94 -0.09
N TYR A 72 0.45 4.11 0.32
CA TYR A 72 1.05 4.79 1.46
C TYR A 72 -0.03 5.58 2.19
N SER A 73 0.28 6.00 3.43
CA SER A 73 -0.64 6.79 4.23
C SER A 73 -0.14 8.23 4.31
N THR A 74 -0.99 9.16 3.93
CA THR A 74 -0.64 10.58 3.99
C THR A 74 -0.51 11.09 5.42
N LEU A 75 -0.96 10.31 6.39
CA LEU A 75 -0.76 10.68 7.79
C LEU A 75 0.72 10.64 8.18
N TYR A 76 1.53 9.86 7.48
CA TYR A 76 2.92 9.65 7.83
C TYR A 76 3.90 9.96 6.72
N LEU A 77 3.45 9.94 5.46
CA LEU A 77 4.32 10.17 4.32
C LEU A 77 3.69 11.21 3.39
N GLU A 78 4.52 12.13 2.90
CA GLU A 78 4.07 13.05 1.88
C GLU A 78 4.11 12.36 0.52
N ALA A 79 3.27 12.83 -0.40
CA ALA A 79 3.14 12.22 -1.71
C ALA A 79 4.47 12.19 -2.47
N ASP A 80 5.21 13.30 -2.44
CA ASP A 80 6.48 13.36 -3.16
C ASP A 80 7.50 12.42 -2.57
N TYR A 81 7.54 12.33 -1.26
CA TYR A 81 8.48 11.44 -0.58
C TYR A 81 8.11 9.99 -0.85
N ALA A 82 6.83 9.67 -0.81
CA ALA A 82 6.36 8.30 -1.09
C ALA A 82 6.73 7.90 -2.52
N ALA A 83 6.55 8.82 -3.47
CA ALA A 83 6.89 8.55 -4.87
C ALA A 83 8.38 8.31 -5.03
N MET A 84 9.21 9.10 -4.34
CA MET A 84 10.66 8.92 -4.39
C MET A 84 11.05 7.56 -3.81
N LEU A 85 10.46 7.20 -2.68
CA LEU A 85 10.77 5.91 -2.06
C LEU A 85 10.32 4.74 -2.91
N ALA A 86 9.15 4.86 -3.54
CA ALA A 86 8.65 3.80 -4.44
C ALA A 86 9.60 3.60 -5.60
N GLU A 87 10.07 4.70 -6.16
CA GLU A 87 11.02 4.63 -7.26
C GLU A 87 12.32 3.98 -6.81
N TRP A 88 12.82 4.40 -5.64
CA TRP A 88 14.05 3.85 -5.11
C TRP A 88 13.94 2.36 -4.80
N ILE A 89 12.82 1.95 -4.19
CA ILE A 89 12.63 0.55 -3.84
C ILE A 89 12.58 -0.32 -5.10
N ASP A 90 11.84 0.14 -6.11
CA ASP A 90 11.58 -0.67 -7.30
C ASP A 90 12.72 -0.59 -8.31
N VAL A 91 13.07 0.62 -8.71
CA VAL A 91 14.07 0.83 -9.75
C VAL A 91 15.48 0.67 -9.18
N GLY A 92 15.70 1.22 -7.99
CA GLY A 92 17.01 1.13 -7.36
C GLY A 92 17.46 -0.31 -7.16
N GLN A 93 16.53 -1.17 -6.73
CA GLN A 93 16.86 -2.57 -6.53
C GLN A 93 17.16 -3.28 -7.85
N ALA A 94 16.49 -2.86 -8.91
CA ALA A 94 16.75 -3.46 -10.23
C ALA A 94 18.13 -3.09 -10.74
N LEU A 95 18.64 -1.91 -10.35
CA LEU A 95 19.94 -1.43 -10.81
C LEU A 95 21.08 -1.87 -9.91
N ASN A 96 20.77 -2.37 -8.72
CA ASN A 96 21.77 -2.81 -7.75
C ASN A 96 21.57 -4.26 -7.43
N PRO A 97 22.12 -5.13 -8.26
CA PRO A 97 21.95 -6.57 -8.05
C PRO A 97 22.58 -7.06 -6.77
#